data_53944bf3b82a1f94c91f8d5f60faa303
#
_entry.id   53944bf3b82a1f94c91f8d5f60faa303
#
_cell.length_a   1.000
_cell.length_b   1.000
_cell.length_c   1.000
_cell.angle_alpha   90.00
_cell.angle_beta   90.00
_cell.angle_gamma   90.00
#
_symmetry.space_group_name_H-M   'P 1'
#
loop_
_entity.id
_entity.type
_entity.pdbx_description
1 polymer ?
#
loop_
_entity_poly.entity_id
_entity_poly.type
_entity_poly.pdbx_seq_one_letter_code
_entity_poly.pdbx_strand_id
1 'polypeptide(L)'
;MITVILMAYGSPSKMEDVLPYLEGIYEGKPVPEYALKENTEKYAMANGVSPSNAIIDRLLEKLRKELSQYGKFDVILGNKHWTPSLRDALERSKESGSEEIIAIPLFPFQSTNVNNSYLKPTMDAMKEMAFSAEIRFVNGFDIHLLSELWSGLMKQYPIDEETAVLFDAHSLPLFRGQESEYDGDFRKASSLIASKLGIKEYFVGYQSRGKYGNTWLEPSVYDILEKIKEKGYRDVLSVPIGFIYEHLEILYDLDYEFGSKVRDNGLIYVRSELPNDSRPMVSLLKHHILKEAGLEHE
;
A
#
# COMPACT_ATOMS: atom_id res chain seq x y z
N MET A 1 -21.04 -4.21 18.81
CA MET A 1 -19.77 -4.82 18.38
C MET A 1 -19.22 -3.98 17.23
N ILE A 2 -17.92 -3.73 17.20
CA ILE A 2 -17.26 -2.97 16.14
C ILE A 2 -16.55 -3.95 15.20
N THR A 3 -16.85 -3.90 13.89
CA THR A 3 -16.07 -4.63 12.91
C THR A 3 -15.01 -3.72 12.30
N VAL A 4 -13.75 -4.17 12.31
CA VAL A 4 -12.65 -3.50 11.60
C VAL A 4 -12.41 -4.26 10.29
N ILE A 5 -12.61 -3.59 9.17
CA ILE A 5 -12.32 -4.15 7.84
C ILE A 5 -11.02 -3.55 7.33
N LEU A 6 -9.95 -4.37 7.31
CA LEU A 6 -8.75 -4.01 6.56
C LEU A 6 -9.06 -4.22 5.08
N MET A 7 -8.91 -3.16 4.29
CA MET A 7 -9.21 -3.18 2.87
C MET A 7 -7.92 -3.29 2.06
N ALA A 8 -7.79 -4.35 1.27
CA ALA A 8 -6.63 -4.57 0.40
C ALA A 8 -7.06 -4.64 -1.07
N TYR A 9 -6.09 -4.52 -1.97
CA TYR A 9 -6.36 -4.69 -3.40
C TYR A 9 -6.73 -6.13 -3.73
N GLY A 10 -6.09 -7.07 -3.03
CA GLY A 10 -6.20 -8.50 -3.26
C GLY A 10 -5.07 -9.03 -4.14
N SER A 11 -4.82 -10.32 -4.06
CA SER A 11 -3.80 -11.00 -4.86
C SER A 11 -4.15 -12.48 -5.01
N PRO A 12 -3.87 -13.10 -6.17
CA PRO A 12 -4.03 -14.54 -6.34
C PRO A 12 -3.15 -15.32 -5.35
N SER A 13 -3.63 -16.47 -4.93
CA SER A 13 -2.93 -17.33 -3.97
C SER A 13 -2.05 -18.40 -4.66
N LYS A 14 -2.24 -18.60 -5.96
CA LYS A 14 -1.48 -19.54 -6.81
C LYS A 14 -1.59 -19.14 -8.28
N MET A 15 -0.76 -19.72 -9.13
CA MET A 15 -0.70 -19.38 -10.56
C MET A 15 -2.04 -19.53 -11.30
N GLU A 16 -2.81 -20.55 -10.97
CA GLU A 16 -4.11 -20.82 -11.58
C GLU A 16 -5.15 -19.73 -11.27
N ASP A 17 -4.93 -18.98 -10.21
CA ASP A 17 -5.82 -17.89 -9.77
C ASP A 17 -5.53 -16.56 -10.51
N VAL A 18 -4.46 -16.47 -11.32
CA VAL A 18 -4.08 -15.23 -12.01
C VAL A 18 -5.17 -14.77 -12.98
N LEU A 19 -5.72 -15.67 -13.79
CA LEU A 19 -6.79 -15.32 -14.72
C LEU A 19 -8.08 -14.89 -13.99
N PRO A 20 -8.64 -15.66 -13.03
CA PRO A 20 -9.80 -15.20 -12.24
C PRO A 20 -9.58 -13.88 -11.52
N TYR A 21 -8.38 -13.63 -11.02
CA TYR A 21 -8.03 -12.36 -10.39
C TYR A 21 -8.08 -11.20 -11.39
N LEU A 22 -7.52 -11.37 -12.58
CA LEU A 22 -7.59 -10.35 -13.63
C LEU A 22 -9.03 -10.14 -14.11
N GLU A 23 -9.85 -11.17 -14.21
CA GLU A 23 -11.28 -11.03 -14.52
C GLU A 23 -12.00 -10.13 -13.49
N GLY A 24 -11.64 -10.25 -12.21
CA GLY A 24 -12.11 -9.36 -11.15
C GLY A 24 -11.67 -7.90 -11.35
N ILE A 25 -10.41 -7.66 -11.76
CA ILE A 25 -9.90 -6.32 -12.05
C ILE A 25 -10.57 -5.70 -13.28
N TYR A 26 -10.84 -6.52 -14.30
CA TYR A 26 -11.49 -6.07 -15.54
C TYR A 26 -13.02 -5.97 -15.44
N GLU A 27 -13.59 -6.25 -14.24
CA GLU A 27 -15.03 -6.09 -13.94
C GLU A 27 -15.94 -6.75 -14.99
N GLY A 28 -15.63 -8.01 -15.35
CA GLY A 28 -16.38 -8.81 -16.32
C GLY A 28 -16.11 -8.44 -17.79
N LYS A 29 -15.23 -7.48 -18.08
CA LYS A 29 -14.74 -7.26 -19.43
C LYS A 29 -13.69 -8.33 -19.79
N PRO A 30 -13.55 -8.70 -21.08
CA PRO A 30 -12.53 -9.65 -21.49
C PRO A 30 -11.12 -9.19 -21.07
N VAL A 31 -10.37 -10.09 -20.43
CA VAL A 31 -8.96 -9.83 -20.08
C VAL A 31 -8.14 -9.88 -21.38
N PRO A 32 -7.41 -8.81 -21.74
CA PRO A 32 -6.55 -8.82 -22.91
C PRO A 32 -5.43 -9.88 -22.78
N GLU A 33 -5.13 -10.57 -23.86
CA GLU A 33 -4.12 -11.64 -23.86
C GLU A 33 -2.74 -11.14 -23.40
N TYR A 34 -2.36 -9.93 -23.81
CA TYR A 34 -1.10 -9.31 -23.35
C TYR A 34 -1.07 -9.09 -21.83
N ALA A 35 -2.20 -8.69 -21.24
CA ALA A 35 -2.29 -8.45 -19.79
C ALA A 35 -2.19 -9.76 -19.00
N LEU A 36 -2.85 -10.82 -19.48
CA LEU A 36 -2.74 -12.14 -18.89
C LEU A 36 -1.29 -12.65 -18.96
N LYS A 37 -0.67 -12.56 -20.14
CA LYS A 37 0.72 -13.00 -20.34
C LYS A 37 1.68 -12.23 -19.41
N GLU A 38 1.62 -10.89 -19.41
CA GLU A 38 2.48 -10.04 -18.60
C GLU A 38 2.34 -10.36 -17.09
N ASN A 39 1.10 -10.49 -16.60
CA ASN A 39 0.87 -10.82 -15.20
C ASN A 39 1.32 -12.25 -14.85
N THR A 40 1.05 -13.23 -15.72
CA THR A 40 1.53 -14.60 -15.52
C THR A 40 3.06 -14.66 -15.40
N GLU A 41 3.77 -13.93 -16.25
CA GLU A 41 5.23 -13.81 -16.19
C GLU A 41 5.70 -13.16 -14.88
N LYS A 42 5.07 -12.04 -14.46
CA LYS A 42 5.37 -11.38 -13.18
C LYS A 42 5.19 -12.31 -11.98
N TYR A 43 4.07 -13.03 -11.91
CA TYR A 43 3.83 -14.01 -10.84
C TYR A 43 4.82 -15.18 -10.88
N ALA A 44 5.16 -15.69 -12.06
CA ALA A 44 6.15 -16.74 -12.20
C ALA A 44 7.52 -16.32 -11.65
N MET A 45 7.93 -15.08 -11.88
CA MET A 45 9.17 -14.52 -11.34
C MET A 45 9.14 -14.37 -9.81
N ALA A 46 7.98 -14.15 -9.23
CA ALA A 46 7.76 -14.11 -7.78
C ALA A 46 7.47 -15.49 -7.17
N ASN A 47 7.95 -16.58 -7.78
CA ASN A 47 7.69 -17.96 -7.37
C ASN A 47 6.20 -18.35 -7.33
N GLY A 48 5.39 -17.75 -8.18
CA GLY A 48 3.99 -18.08 -8.40
C GLY A 48 2.99 -17.44 -7.47
N VAL A 49 3.43 -16.71 -6.43
CA VAL A 49 2.55 -16.06 -5.46
C VAL A 49 3.10 -14.70 -5.02
N SER A 50 2.19 -13.79 -4.69
CA SER A 50 2.55 -12.55 -3.98
C SER A 50 2.68 -12.83 -2.49
N PRO A 51 3.65 -12.24 -1.78
CA PRO A 51 3.77 -12.40 -0.33
C PRO A 51 2.65 -11.69 0.45
N SER A 52 1.87 -10.84 -0.20
CA SER A 52 0.87 -9.96 0.43
C SER A 52 -0.17 -10.71 1.27
N ASN A 53 -0.74 -11.82 0.77
CA ASN A 53 -1.76 -12.56 1.49
C ASN A 53 -1.25 -13.06 2.85
N ALA A 54 -0.09 -13.71 2.87
CA ALA A 54 0.51 -14.23 4.10
C ALA A 54 0.91 -13.10 5.08
N ILE A 55 1.34 -11.95 4.57
CA ILE A 55 1.67 -10.78 5.39
C ILE A 55 0.40 -10.20 6.02
N ILE A 56 -0.66 -10.03 5.25
CA ILE A 56 -1.94 -9.51 5.73
C ILE A 56 -2.57 -10.45 6.75
N ASP A 57 -2.51 -11.77 6.54
CA ASP A 57 -3.01 -12.75 7.51
C ASP A 57 -2.31 -12.62 8.87
N ARG A 58 -0.97 -12.52 8.88
CA ARG A 58 -0.23 -12.29 10.12
C ARG A 58 -0.54 -10.92 10.77
N LEU A 59 -0.77 -9.89 9.94
CA LEU A 59 -1.16 -8.56 10.40
C LEU A 59 -2.53 -8.60 11.10
N LEU A 60 -3.50 -9.30 10.52
CA LEU A 60 -4.83 -9.52 11.10
C LEU A 60 -4.73 -10.24 12.46
N GLU A 61 -3.95 -11.33 12.54
CA GLU A 61 -3.77 -12.07 13.78
C GLU A 61 -3.17 -11.21 14.89
N LYS A 62 -2.13 -10.43 14.58
CA LYS A 62 -1.50 -9.51 15.53
C LYS A 62 -2.45 -8.41 16.00
N LEU A 63 -3.22 -7.82 15.08
CA LEU A 63 -4.23 -6.81 15.42
C LEU A 63 -5.34 -7.37 16.31
N ARG A 64 -5.87 -8.55 15.99
CA ARG A 64 -6.88 -9.22 16.84
C ARG A 64 -6.37 -9.40 18.27
N LYS A 65 -5.11 -9.84 18.41
CA LYS A 65 -4.46 -10.01 19.72
C LYS A 65 -4.32 -8.68 20.46
N GLU A 66 -3.84 -7.64 19.77
CA GLU A 66 -3.65 -6.31 20.39
C GLU A 66 -4.97 -5.64 20.78
N LEU A 67 -6.04 -5.85 19.99
CA LEU A 67 -7.34 -5.23 20.24
C LEU A 67 -8.21 -6.00 21.25
N SER A 68 -7.87 -7.24 21.57
CA SER A 68 -8.65 -8.09 22.50
C SER A 68 -8.84 -7.48 23.88
N GLN A 69 -7.93 -6.60 24.32
CA GLN A 69 -8.00 -5.91 25.60
C GLN A 69 -8.91 -4.67 25.63
N TYR A 70 -9.33 -4.17 24.47
CA TYR A 70 -10.12 -2.93 24.35
C TYR A 70 -11.62 -3.16 24.15
N GLY A 71 -12.09 -4.41 24.20
CA GLY A 71 -13.48 -4.73 24.03
C GLY A 71 -13.78 -5.63 22.84
N LYS A 72 -14.97 -5.49 22.25
CA LYS A 72 -15.43 -6.40 21.18
C LYS A 72 -15.12 -5.84 19.81
N PHE A 73 -13.93 -6.16 19.30
CA PHE A 73 -13.56 -5.93 17.91
C PHE A 73 -13.55 -7.25 17.14
N ASP A 74 -14.18 -7.28 15.95
CA ASP A 74 -13.93 -8.32 14.94
C ASP A 74 -13.08 -7.70 13.83
N VAL A 75 -11.85 -8.20 13.65
CA VAL A 75 -10.90 -7.68 12.64
C VAL A 75 -10.86 -8.65 11.47
N ILE A 76 -11.26 -8.19 10.30
CA ILE A 76 -11.40 -9.01 9.09
C ILE A 76 -10.77 -8.35 7.87
N LEU A 77 -10.55 -9.14 6.83
CA LEU A 77 -10.08 -8.68 5.52
C LEU A 77 -11.24 -8.53 4.55
N GLY A 78 -11.21 -7.47 3.74
CA GLY A 78 -12.02 -7.32 2.55
C GLY A 78 -11.17 -6.88 1.37
N ASN A 79 -11.06 -7.73 0.35
CA ASN A 79 -10.31 -7.42 -0.86
C ASN A 79 -11.20 -6.75 -1.91
N LYS A 80 -10.61 -5.84 -2.67
CA LYS A 80 -11.29 -5.16 -3.77
C LYS A 80 -11.49 -6.09 -4.97
N HIS A 81 -10.48 -6.87 -5.33
CA HIS A 81 -10.46 -7.69 -6.54
C HIS A 81 -10.19 -9.18 -6.29
N TRP A 82 -10.21 -9.61 -5.03
CA TRP A 82 -9.98 -11.01 -4.67
C TRP A 82 -10.85 -11.44 -3.49
N THR A 83 -10.76 -12.71 -3.12
CA THR A 83 -11.48 -13.29 -1.97
C THR A 83 -10.59 -13.28 -0.70
N PRO A 84 -11.15 -13.08 0.53
CA PRO A 84 -12.51 -12.63 0.75
C PRO A 84 -12.73 -11.21 0.21
N SER A 85 -13.86 -10.99 -0.45
CA SER A 85 -14.19 -9.70 -1.04
C SER A 85 -14.68 -8.69 0.01
N LEU A 86 -14.79 -7.42 -0.38
CA LEU A 86 -15.44 -6.39 0.45
C LEU A 86 -16.89 -6.79 0.78
N ARG A 87 -17.59 -7.43 -0.16
CA ARG A 87 -18.96 -7.92 0.07
C ARG A 87 -18.98 -9.04 1.11
N ASP A 88 -18.09 -10.04 1.02
CA ASP A 88 -17.97 -11.13 2.01
C ASP A 88 -17.70 -10.57 3.41
N ALA A 89 -16.84 -9.56 3.51
CA ALA A 89 -16.56 -8.88 4.78
C ALA A 89 -17.80 -8.18 5.36
N LEU A 90 -18.60 -7.53 4.51
CA LEU A 90 -19.85 -6.87 4.94
C LEU A 90 -20.94 -7.88 5.32
N GLU A 91 -21.07 -9.00 4.60
CA GLU A 91 -21.99 -10.09 4.92
C GLU A 91 -21.67 -10.66 6.30
N ARG A 92 -20.40 -10.97 6.56
CA ARG A 92 -19.93 -11.41 7.87
C ARG A 92 -20.20 -10.38 8.97
N SER A 93 -19.97 -9.09 8.69
CA SER A 93 -20.23 -8.01 9.64
C SER A 93 -21.71 -7.93 10.01
N LYS A 94 -22.59 -8.08 9.02
CA LYS A 94 -24.05 -8.09 9.20
C LYS A 94 -24.50 -9.31 10.00
N GLU A 95 -24.02 -10.50 9.67
CA GLU A 95 -24.34 -11.75 10.37
C GLU A 95 -23.90 -11.73 11.84
N SER A 96 -22.77 -11.09 12.13
CA SER A 96 -22.25 -10.92 13.49
C SER A 96 -22.97 -9.81 14.29
N GLY A 97 -23.92 -9.09 13.67
CA GLY A 97 -24.68 -8.02 14.29
C GLY A 97 -23.84 -6.79 14.62
N SER A 98 -22.88 -6.44 13.74
CA SER A 98 -22.09 -5.22 13.90
C SER A 98 -22.93 -3.98 13.67
N GLU A 99 -22.83 -3.02 14.58
CA GLU A 99 -23.50 -1.73 14.51
C GLU A 99 -22.58 -0.64 13.97
N GLU A 100 -21.28 -0.84 14.11
CA GLU A 100 -20.23 0.07 13.63
C GLU A 100 -19.18 -0.70 12.84
N ILE A 101 -18.70 -0.07 11.76
CA ILE A 101 -17.62 -0.56 10.90
C ILE A 101 -16.52 0.50 10.84
N ILE A 102 -15.28 0.10 11.12
CA ILE A 102 -14.09 0.90 10.86
C ILE A 102 -13.41 0.31 9.63
N ALA A 103 -13.45 1.04 8.53
CA ALA A 103 -12.92 0.63 7.24
C ALA A 103 -11.54 1.28 6.99
N ILE A 104 -10.52 0.47 6.81
CA ILE A 104 -9.13 0.92 6.70
C ILE A 104 -8.51 0.40 5.41
N PRO A 105 -8.43 1.20 4.35
CA PRO A 105 -7.59 0.87 3.21
C PRO A 105 -6.13 0.72 3.64
N LEU A 106 -5.49 -0.37 3.24
CA LEU A 106 -4.06 -0.59 3.47
C LEU A 106 -3.22 0.23 2.47
N PHE A 107 -3.47 1.53 2.47
CA PHE A 107 -2.87 2.52 1.60
C PHE A 107 -2.47 3.75 2.44
N PRO A 108 -1.18 4.17 2.45
CA PRO A 108 -0.67 5.04 3.50
C PRO A 108 -1.06 6.52 3.37
N PHE A 109 -1.24 7.04 2.16
CA PHE A 109 -1.45 8.46 1.92
C PHE A 109 -2.90 8.77 1.56
N GLN A 110 -3.33 10.01 1.80
CA GLN A 110 -4.65 10.46 1.37
C GLN A 110 -4.74 10.47 -0.16
N SER A 111 -5.81 9.90 -0.70
CA SER A 111 -6.13 9.98 -2.12
C SER A 111 -7.63 9.82 -2.32
N THR A 112 -8.26 10.86 -2.78
CA THR A 112 -9.71 10.85 -3.08
C THR A 112 -10.07 9.75 -4.08
N ASN A 113 -9.24 9.52 -5.09
CA ASN A 113 -9.51 8.49 -6.11
C ASN A 113 -9.37 7.08 -5.54
N VAL A 114 -8.28 6.80 -4.81
CA VAL A 114 -8.07 5.49 -4.18
C VAL A 114 -9.18 5.23 -3.17
N ASN A 115 -9.44 6.18 -2.28
CA ASN A 115 -10.46 6.03 -1.25
C ASN A 115 -11.85 5.80 -1.82
N ASN A 116 -12.27 6.57 -2.83
CA ASN A 116 -13.55 6.36 -3.49
C ASN A 116 -13.64 4.99 -4.17
N SER A 117 -12.52 4.44 -4.65
CA SER A 117 -12.47 3.12 -5.25
C SER A 117 -12.75 1.97 -4.28
N TYR A 118 -12.61 2.20 -2.97
CA TYR A 118 -13.01 1.29 -1.89
C TYR A 118 -14.35 1.68 -1.28
N LEU A 119 -14.56 2.95 -0.96
CA LEU A 119 -15.74 3.43 -0.25
C LEU A 119 -17.02 3.24 -1.06
N LYS A 120 -16.99 3.60 -2.35
CA LYS A 120 -18.17 3.51 -3.20
C LYS A 120 -18.73 2.08 -3.31
N PRO A 121 -17.95 1.05 -3.71
CA PRO A 121 -18.48 -0.31 -3.76
C PRO A 121 -18.89 -0.85 -2.38
N THR A 122 -18.25 -0.41 -1.29
CA THR A 122 -18.65 -0.75 0.07
C THR A 122 -20.04 -0.20 0.38
N MET A 123 -20.29 1.09 0.11
CA MET A 123 -21.59 1.73 0.35
C MET A 123 -22.69 1.16 -0.54
N ASP A 124 -22.39 0.86 -1.80
CA ASP A 124 -23.33 0.23 -2.73
C ASP A 124 -23.72 -1.17 -2.24
N ALA A 125 -22.77 -1.99 -1.81
CA ALA A 125 -23.01 -3.33 -1.24
C ALA A 125 -23.83 -3.25 0.06
N MET A 126 -23.52 -2.33 0.97
CA MET A 126 -24.31 -2.13 2.20
C MET A 126 -25.76 -1.79 1.89
N LYS A 127 -25.99 -0.92 0.90
CA LYS A 127 -27.33 -0.55 0.45
C LYS A 127 -28.10 -1.74 -0.14
N GLU A 128 -27.46 -2.52 -1.02
CA GLU A 128 -28.07 -3.72 -1.62
C GLU A 128 -28.44 -4.78 -0.57
N MET A 129 -27.62 -4.91 0.46
CA MET A 129 -27.84 -5.86 1.56
C MET A 129 -28.81 -5.34 2.62
N ALA A 130 -29.31 -4.11 2.50
CA ALA A 130 -30.04 -3.44 3.57
C ALA A 130 -29.31 -3.52 4.93
N PHE A 131 -28.02 -3.25 4.92
CA PHE A 131 -27.15 -3.22 6.09
C PHE A 131 -26.87 -1.78 6.50
N SER A 132 -27.33 -1.37 7.67
CA SER A 132 -27.35 0.03 8.12
C SER A 132 -26.38 0.31 9.28
N ALA A 133 -25.26 -0.41 9.35
CA ALA A 133 -24.21 -0.08 10.31
C ALA A 133 -23.58 1.29 10.01
N GLU A 134 -23.15 2.00 11.05
CA GLU A 134 -22.33 3.21 10.88
C GLU A 134 -20.96 2.83 10.32
N ILE A 135 -20.49 3.51 9.27
CA ILE A 135 -19.16 3.28 8.72
C ILE A 135 -18.27 4.49 8.93
N ARG A 136 -17.11 4.28 9.54
CA ARG A 136 -16.01 5.24 9.67
C ARG A 136 -14.87 4.80 8.78
N PHE A 137 -14.45 5.67 7.89
CA PHE A 137 -13.48 5.37 6.85
C PHE A 137 -12.17 6.12 7.12
N VAL A 138 -11.08 5.39 7.31
CA VAL A 138 -9.74 5.97 7.52
C VAL A 138 -9.18 6.44 6.18
N ASN A 139 -8.98 7.75 6.04
CA ASN A 139 -8.49 8.40 4.83
C ASN A 139 -6.99 8.69 4.95
N GLY A 140 -6.15 7.71 4.68
CA GLY A 140 -4.71 7.77 4.88
C GLY A 140 -4.31 7.65 6.36
N PHE A 141 -3.02 7.44 6.61
CA PHE A 141 -2.49 7.30 7.96
C PHE A 141 -1.97 8.62 8.51
N ASP A 142 -1.86 8.72 9.84
CA ASP A 142 -1.18 9.85 10.47
C ASP A 142 0.25 9.93 9.96
N ILE A 143 0.57 11.06 9.33
CA ILE A 143 1.82 11.25 8.59
C ILE A 143 3.04 11.29 9.53
N HIS A 144 2.86 11.74 10.78
CA HIS A 144 3.94 11.77 11.76
C HIS A 144 4.26 10.38 12.29
N LEU A 145 3.22 9.59 12.64
CA LEU A 145 3.40 8.20 13.07
C LEU A 145 3.95 7.32 11.94
N LEU A 146 3.47 7.51 10.72
CA LEU A 146 4.00 6.84 9.53
C LEU A 146 5.48 7.18 9.30
N SER A 147 5.85 8.46 9.46
CA SER A 147 7.24 8.90 9.32
C SER A 147 8.14 8.37 10.43
N GLU A 148 7.63 8.19 11.64
CA GLU A 148 8.36 7.54 12.74
C GLU A 148 8.62 6.08 12.46
N LEU A 149 7.62 5.36 12.00
CA LEU A 149 7.73 3.97 11.59
C LEU A 149 8.83 3.80 10.53
N TRP A 150 8.76 4.56 9.44
CA TRP A 150 9.73 4.49 8.36
C TRP A 150 11.15 4.92 8.80
N SER A 151 11.25 5.96 9.61
CA SER A 151 12.54 6.37 10.18
C SER A 151 13.16 5.27 11.04
N GLY A 152 12.32 4.53 11.77
CA GLY A 152 12.76 3.37 12.55
C GLY A 152 13.32 2.25 11.67
N LEU A 153 12.61 1.90 10.59
CA LEU A 153 13.04 0.88 9.64
C LEU A 153 14.33 1.26 8.90
N MET A 154 14.47 2.52 8.54
CA MET A 154 15.64 2.99 7.78
C MET A 154 16.94 3.01 8.59
N LYS A 155 16.91 3.01 9.93
CA LYS A 155 18.12 3.02 10.77
C LYS A 155 19.07 1.85 10.56
N GLN A 156 18.60 0.74 10.00
CA GLN A 156 19.44 -0.42 9.71
C GLN A 156 20.26 -0.29 8.41
N TYR A 157 19.94 0.70 7.56
CA TYR A 157 20.63 0.92 6.30
C TYR A 157 21.74 1.96 6.48
N PRO A 158 22.99 1.66 6.07
CA PRO A 158 24.05 2.65 6.05
C PRO A 158 23.72 3.72 4.99
N ILE A 159 23.76 4.99 5.39
CA ILE A 159 23.54 6.14 4.51
C ILE A 159 24.75 7.05 4.69
N ASP A 160 25.55 7.18 3.65
CA ASP A 160 26.73 8.05 3.60
C ASP A 160 26.61 9.08 2.45
N GLU A 161 27.70 9.82 2.19
CA GLU A 161 27.73 10.86 1.16
C GLU A 161 27.66 10.29 -0.28
N GLU A 162 27.92 8.98 -0.46
CA GLU A 162 27.84 8.29 -1.75
C GLU A 162 26.48 7.59 -1.97
N THR A 163 25.60 7.62 -0.98
CA THR A 163 24.28 6.98 -1.02
C THR A 163 23.17 7.96 -1.42
N ALA A 164 22.58 7.75 -2.58
CA ALA A 164 21.37 8.45 -2.98
C ALA A 164 20.13 7.80 -2.32
N VAL A 165 19.46 8.51 -1.44
CA VAL A 165 18.18 8.06 -0.86
C VAL A 165 17.06 8.47 -1.81
N LEU A 166 16.33 7.49 -2.34
CA LEU A 166 15.17 7.68 -3.21
C LEU A 166 13.91 7.20 -2.48
N PHE A 167 13.10 8.15 -2.03
CA PHE A 167 11.73 7.84 -1.62
C PHE A 167 10.87 7.63 -2.85
N ASP A 168 10.09 6.55 -2.86
CA ASP A 168 9.24 6.23 -3.99
C ASP A 168 7.81 5.82 -3.58
N ALA A 169 6.89 6.01 -4.53
CA ALA A 169 5.48 5.70 -4.40
C ALA A 169 4.89 5.35 -5.77
N HIS A 170 3.74 4.68 -5.78
CA HIS A 170 3.03 4.39 -7.04
C HIS A 170 2.58 5.69 -7.71
N SER A 171 2.83 5.82 -9.01
CA SER A 171 2.27 6.93 -9.78
C SER A 171 0.76 6.77 -9.90
N LEU A 172 0.03 7.84 -9.65
CA LEU A 172 -1.42 7.87 -9.82
C LEU A 172 -1.80 8.74 -11.04
N PRO A 173 -2.89 8.39 -11.75
CA PRO A 173 -3.37 9.20 -12.86
C PRO A 173 -3.93 10.52 -12.35
N LEU A 174 -3.55 11.61 -13.01
CA LEU A 174 -4.03 12.96 -12.69
C LEU A 174 -5.41 13.20 -13.28
N PHE A 175 -6.44 13.16 -12.43
CA PHE A 175 -7.80 13.54 -12.79
C PHE A 175 -8.14 14.92 -12.21
N ARG A 176 -8.03 15.98 -13.03
CA ARG A 176 -8.42 17.36 -12.66
C ARG A 176 -7.76 17.89 -11.38
N GLY A 177 -6.51 17.52 -11.10
CA GLY A 177 -5.78 17.99 -9.93
C GLY A 177 -6.12 17.29 -8.60
N GLN A 178 -6.84 16.19 -8.61
CA GLN A 178 -7.29 15.48 -7.42
C GLN A 178 -6.18 14.72 -6.65
N GLU A 179 -4.99 14.58 -7.22
CA GLU A 179 -3.88 13.85 -6.59
C GLU A 179 -2.90 14.77 -5.82
N SER A 180 -3.26 16.05 -5.61
CA SER A 180 -2.44 16.99 -4.83
C SER A 180 -2.27 16.57 -3.36
N GLU A 181 -3.29 15.92 -2.77
CA GLU A 181 -3.25 15.41 -1.40
C GLU A 181 -2.23 14.27 -1.28
N TYR A 182 -2.29 13.31 -2.21
CA TYR A 182 -1.38 12.17 -2.27
C TYR A 182 0.08 12.59 -2.44
N ASP A 183 0.36 13.45 -3.43
CA ASP A 183 1.70 14.02 -3.65
C ASP A 183 2.17 14.83 -2.45
N GLY A 184 1.28 15.61 -1.83
CA GLY A 184 1.56 16.40 -0.65
C GLY A 184 1.95 15.54 0.56
N ASP A 185 1.18 14.51 0.85
CA ASP A 185 1.47 13.58 1.94
C ASP A 185 2.76 12.80 1.71
N PHE A 186 2.97 12.31 0.48
CA PHE A 186 4.19 11.60 0.10
C PHE A 186 5.44 12.48 0.30
N ARG A 187 5.44 13.72 -0.20
CA ARG A 187 6.56 14.66 -0.03
C ARG A 187 6.75 15.07 1.43
N LYS A 188 5.67 15.27 2.17
CA LYS A 188 5.71 15.58 3.59
C LYS A 188 6.32 14.44 4.41
N ALA A 189 5.89 13.19 4.16
CA ALA A 189 6.48 12.02 4.80
C ALA A 189 7.97 11.89 4.48
N SER A 190 8.35 12.02 3.20
CA SER A 190 9.75 11.99 2.76
C SER A 190 10.61 13.02 3.50
N SER A 191 10.12 14.27 3.60
CA SER A 191 10.80 15.35 4.30
C SER A 191 10.94 15.08 5.80
N LEU A 192 9.89 14.56 6.45
CA LEU A 192 9.92 14.25 7.89
C LEU A 192 10.90 13.10 8.18
N ILE A 193 10.92 12.06 7.35
CA ILE A 193 11.85 10.93 7.48
C ILE A 193 13.28 11.40 7.29
N ALA A 194 13.55 12.16 6.22
CA ALA A 194 14.88 12.72 5.94
C ALA A 194 15.38 13.59 7.09
N SER A 195 14.53 14.48 7.62
CA SER A 195 14.85 15.32 8.76
C SER A 195 15.19 14.53 10.02
N LYS A 196 14.39 13.50 10.34
CA LYS A 196 14.61 12.62 11.52
C LYS A 196 15.93 11.83 11.45
N LEU A 197 16.36 11.49 10.24
CA LEU A 197 17.59 10.71 9.97
C LEU A 197 18.80 11.60 9.65
N GLY A 198 18.65 12.92 9.58
CA GLY A 198 19.72 13.84 9.22
C GLY A 198 20.15 13.76 7.75
N ILE A 199 19.30 13.23 6.87
CA ILE A 199 19.55 13.12 5.43
C ILE A 199 19.40 14.52 4.83
N LYS A 200 20.49 15.10 4.33
CA LYS A 200 20.53 16.46 3.80
C LYS A 200 19.97 16.56 2.38
N GLU A 201 20.23 15.55 1.57
CA GLU A 201 19.74 15.45 0.19
C GLU A 201 19.06 14.10 -0.04
N TYR A 202 17.91 14.13 -0.64
CA TYR A 202 17.13 12.95 -1.02
C TYR A 202 16.36 13.23 -2.31
N PHE A 203 15.92 12.16 -2.95
CA PHE A 203 15.13 12.21 -4.16
C PHE A 203 13.72 11.67 -3.90
N VAL A 204 12.78 12.12 -4.72
CA VAL A 204 11.39 11.70 -4.69
C VAL A 204 10.99 11.30 -6.10
N GLY A 205 10.45 10.08 -6.29
CA GLY A 205 10.09 9.57 -7.60
C GLY A 205 8.86 8.68 -7.56
N TYR A 206 8.21 8.54 -8.71
CA TYR A 206 7.02 7.69 -8.86
C TYR A 206 7.33 6.49 -9.75
N GLN A 207 6.80 5.32 -9.36
CA GLN A 207 6.93 4.07 -10.09
C GLN A 207 5.60 3.63 -10.73
N SER A 208 5.65 2.58 -11.55
CA SER A 208 4.48 1.85 -12.06
C SER A 208 3.47 2.72 -12.83
N ARG A 209 3.98 3.72 -13.57
CA ARG A 209 3.12 4.56 -14.42
C ARG A 209 2.42 3.71 -15.48
N GLY A 210 1.10 3.85 -15.60
CA GLY A 210 0.34 3.21 -16.65
C GLY A 210 0.75 3.64 -18.06
N LYS A 211 0.68 2.72 -19.02
CA LYS A 211 1.18 2.89 -20.40
C LYS A 211 0.30 3.80 -21.26
N TYR A 212 -0.98 4.01 -20.89
CA TYR A 212 -1.97 4.67 -21.77
C TYR A 212 -2.86 5.69 -21.05
N GLY A 213 -3.25 6.72 -21.76
CA GLY A 213 -4.50 7.47 -21.60
C GLY A 213 -4.53 8.64 -20.65
N ASN A 214 -3.68 8.73 -19.63
CA ASN A 214 -3.73 9.79 -18.63
C ASN A 214 -2.39 10.50 -18.45
N THR A 215 -2.42 11.73 -17.93
CA THR A 215 -1.25 12.35 -17.31
C THR A 215 -1.06 11.68 -15.93
N TRP A 216 0.16 11.39 -15.56
CA TRP A 216 0.51 10.66 -14.34
C TRP A 216 1.41 11.54 -13.46
N LEU A 217 1.49 11.22 -12.17
CA LEU A 217 2.41 11.88 -11.25
C LEU A 217 3.87 11.67 -11.70
N GLU A 218 4.65 12.73 -11.60
CA GLU A 218 6.06 12.82 -11.99
C GLU A 218 6.90 13.50 -10.89
N PRO A 219 8.24 13.35 -10.89
CA PRO A 219 9.07 12.62 -11.86
C PRO A 219 9.00 11.09 -11.66
N SER A 220 9.28 10.32 -12.70
CA SER A 220 9.43 8.87 -12.58
C SER A 220 10.72 8.51 -11.84
N VAL A 221 10.78 7.31 -11.24
CA VAL A 221 12.01 6.78 -10.63
C VAL A 221 13.16 6.67 -11.65
N TYR A 222 12.84 6.50 -12.93
CA TYR A 222 13.82 6.46 -14.02
C TYR A 222 14.41 7.85 -14.33
N ASP A 223 13.59 8.91 -14.28
CA ASP A 223 14.07 10.30 -14.44
C ASP A 223 14.97 10.70 -13.25
N ILE A 224 14.65 10.17 -12.06
CA ILE A 224 15.47 10.38 -10.88
C ILE A 224 16.80 9.62 -10.96
N LEU A 225 16.81 8.41 -11.53
CA LEU A 225 18.04 7.64 -11.74
C LEU A 225 19.06 8.42 -12.57
N GLU A 226 18.62 9.10 -13.65
CA GLU A 226 19.53 9.92 -14.44
C GLU A 226 20.16 11.08 -13.63
N LYS A 227 19.35 11.74 -12.78
CA LYS A 227 19.86 12.79 -11.88
C LYS A 227 20.84 12.25 -10.83
N ILE A 228 20.58 11.06 -10.29
CA ILE A 228 21.49 10.38 -9.33
C ILE A 228 22.85 10.12 -9.99
N LYS A 229 22.85 9.63 -11.24
CA LYS A 229 24.07 9.40 -12.02
C LYS A 229 24.84 10.70 -12.28
N GLU A 230 24.14 11.74 -12.75
CA GLU A 230 24.74 13.05 -13.00
C GLU A 230 25.43 13.64 -11.78
N LYS A 231 24.91 13.36 -10.57
CA LYS A 231 25.49 13.79 -9.30
C LYS A 231 26.64 12.93 -8.79
N GLY A 232 26.88 11.77 -9.42
CA GLY A 232 28.01 10.89 -9.12
C GLY A 232 27.83 10.03 -7.87
N TYR A 233 26.58 9.75 -7.44
CA TYR A 233 26.35 8.78 -6.38
C TYR A 233 26.77 7.36 -6.79
N ARG A 234 27.16 6.56 -5.82
CA ARG A 234 27.56 5.15 -6.02
C ARG A 234 26.40 4.19 -5.76
N ASP A 235 25.62 4.47 -4.72
CA ASP A 235 24.59 3.59 -4.22
C ASP A 235 23.21 4.27 -4.34
N VAL A 236 22.18 3.47 -4.61
CA VAL A 236 20.77 3.90 -4.57
C VAL A 236 20.05 3.10 -3.49
N LEU A 237 19.62 3.77 -2.43
CA LEU A 237 18.70 3.22 -1.44
C LEU A 237 17.27 3.64 -1.81
N SER A 238 16.50 2.72 -2.39
CA SER A 238 15.07 2.89 -2.69
C SER A 238 14.24 2.63 -1.44
N VAL A 239 13.38 3.56 -1.09
CA VAL A 239 12.54 3.52 0.12
C VAL A 239 11.08 3.72 -0.30
N PRO A 240 10.31 2.63 -0.52
CA PRO A 240 8.97 2.68 -1.12
C PRO A 240 7.89 3.06 -0.10
N ILE A 241 7.95 4.30 0.41
CA ILE A 241 7.06 4.76 1.48
C ILE A 241 5.58 4.91 1.06
N GLY A 242 5.30 4.81 -0.25
CA GLY A 242 3.95 4.74 -0.79
C GLY A 242 3.25 3.41 -0.57
N PHE A 243 3.93 2.44 0.05
CA PHE A 243 3.42 1.10 0.33
C PHE A 243 3.68 0.70 1.78
N ILE A 244 2.94 -0.27 2.27
CA ILE A 244 3.06 -0.72 3.67
C ILE A 244 3.33 -2.22 3.81
N TYR A 245 3.21 -2.99 2.75
CA TYR A 245 3.51 -4.42 2.73
C TYR A 245 4.06 -4.86 1.37
N GLU A 246 4.88 -5.92 1.39
CA GLU A 246 5.45 -6.54 0.20
C GLU A 246 4.36 -7.15 -0.67
N HIS A 247 4.42 -6.90 -1.96
CA HIS A 247 3.50 -7.42 -2.97
C HIS A 247 4.17 -7.49 -4.34
N LEU A 248 3.48 -8.03 -5.33
CA LEU A 248 4.05 -8.31 -6.64
C LEU A 248 4.69 -7.08 -7.31
N GLU A 249 4.03 -5.90 -7.24
CA GLU A 249 4.57 -4.68 -7.88
C GLU A 249 5.90 -4.24 -7.25
N ILE A 250 6.07 -4.37 -5.93
CA ILE A 250 7.36 -4.11 -5.27
C ILE A 250 8.44 -5.05 -5.79
N LEU A 251 8.16 -6.35 -5.83
CA LEU A 251 9.12 -7.36 -6.26
C LEU A 251 9.47 -7.23 -7.76
N TYR A 252 8.48 -6.92 -8.58
CA TYR A 252 8.69 -6.82 -10.01
C TYR A 252 9.19 -5.44 -10.42
N ASP A 253 8.43 -4.38 -10.14
CA ASP A 253 8.71 -3.04 -10.67
C ASP A 253 9.95 -2.41 -10.01
N LEU A 254 10.17 -2.64 -8.68
CA LEU A 254 11.32 -2.11 -7.98
C LEU A 254 12.52 -3.06 -7.95
N ASP A 255 12.35 -4.30 -7.45
CA ASP A 255 13.51 -5.17 -7.25
C ASP A 255 14.06 -5.69 -8.59
N TYR A 256 13.16 -6.07 -9.52
CA TYR A 256 13.56 -6.60 -10.81
C TYR A 256 13.77 -5.50 -11.87
N GLU A 257 12.75 -4.73 -12.27
CA GLU A 257 12.90 -3.77 -13.37
C GLU A 257 13.79 -2.59 -12.99
N PHE A 258 13.42 -1.81 -11.98
CA PHE A 258 14.18 -0.63 -11.58
C PHE A 258 15.56 -1.01 -11.03
N GLY A 259 15.63 -2.02 -10.15
CA GLY A 259 16.88 -2.49 -9.58
C GLY A 259 17.87 -3.01 -10.64
N SER A 260 17.39 -3.71 -11.66
CA SER A 260 18.24 -4.10 -12.80
C SER A 260 18.75 -2.87 -13.55
N LYS A 261 17.87 -1.89 -13.79
CA LYS A 261 18.26 -0.65 -14.46
C LYS A 261 19.32 0.14 -13.69
N VAL A 262 19.21 0.19 -12.35
CA VAL A 262 20.23 0.81 -11.48
C VAL A 262 21.56 0.08 -11.64
N ARG A 263 21.58 -1.25 -11.54
CA ARG A 263 22.78 -2.08 -11.69
C ARG A 263 23.41 -2.00 -13.08
N ASP A 264 22.60 -1.96 -14.14
CA ASP A 264 23.07 -1.79 -15.53
C ASP A 264 23.77 -0.44 -15.74
N ASN A 265 23.47 0.56 -14.92
CA ASN A 265 24.16 1.85 -14.91
C ASN A 265 25.38 1.88 -13.98
N GLY A 266 25.84 0.73 -13.46
CA GLY A 266 27.03 0.60 -12.64
C GLY A 266 26.86 1.05 -11.17
N LEU A 267 25.61 1.24 -10.72
CA LEU A 267 25.29 1.64 -9.36
C LEU A 267 24.90 0.41 -8.51
N ILE A 268 25.11 0.48 -7.20
CA ILE A 268 24.62 -0.52 -6.25
C ILE A 268 23.15 -0.18 -5.93
N TYR A 269 22.28 -1.17 -6.00
CA TYR A 269 20.86 -1.04 -5.65
C TYR A 269 20.54 -1.76 -4.35
N VAL A 270 19.96 -1.02 -3.43
CA VAL A 270 19.41 -1.53 -2.18
C VAL A 270 17.97 -1.02 -2.06
N ARG A 271 17.02 -1.88 -1.75
CA ARG A 271 15.67 -1.47 -1.39
C ARG A 271 15.45 -1.73 0.11
N SER A 272 14.87 -0.76 0.79
CA SER A 272 14.48 -0.94 2.19
C SER A 272 13.33 -1.96 2.32
N GLU A 273 13.31 -2.70 3.41
CA GLU A 273 12.15 -3.50 3.78
C GLU A 273 10.91 -2.60 3.98
N LEU A 274 9.73 -3.15 3.71
CA LEU A 274 8.46 -2.50 4.01
C LEU A 274 8.02 -2.80 5.45
N PRO A 275 7.09 -1.99 6.00
CA PRO A 275 6.54 -2.22 7.34
C PRO A 275 5.96 -3.62 7.57
N ASN A 276 5.28 -4.18 6.56
CA ASN A 276 4.69 -5.51 6.60
C ASN A 276 3.79 -5.72 7.84
N ASP A 277 3.96 -6.83 8.52
CA ASP A 277 3.28 -7.18 9.76
C ASP A 277 4.13 -6.87 11.01
N SER A 278 5.03 -5.88 10.92
CA SER A 278 5.91 -5.46 12.02
C SER A 278 5.12 -4.88 13.19
N ARG A 279 5.72 -4.92 14.38
CA ARG A 279 5.11 -4.33 15.58
C ARG A 279 4.80 -2.84 15.42
N PRO A 280 5.65 -1.99 14.82
CA PRO A 280 5.30 -0.59 14.55
C PRO A 280 4.09 -0.44 13.63
N MET A 281 3.94 -1.29 12.59
CA MET A 281 2.78 -1.27 11.71
C MET A 281 1.49 -1.65 12.43
N VAL A 282 1.53 -2.69 13.24
CA VAL A 282 0.40 -3.07 14.10
C VAL A 282 0.01 -1.93 15.05
N SER A 283 1.00 -1.25 15.64
CA SER A 283 0.76 -0.10 16.52
C SER A 283 0.13 1.08 15.79
N LEU A 284 0.56 1.38 14.57
CA LEU A 284 -0.02 2.42 13.72
C LEU A 284 -1.49 2.14 13.41
N LEU A 285 -1.80 0.93 12.96
CA LEU A 285 -3.19 0.54 12.67
C LEU A 285 -4.06 0.53 13.94
N LYS A 286 -3.53 0.02 15.05
CA LYS A 286 -4.22 0.06 16.34
C LYS A 286 -4.56 1.49 16.75
N HIS A 287 -3.64 2.43 16.62
CA HIS A 287 -3.90 3.85 16.89
C HIS A 287 -5.11 4.36 16.10
N HIS A 288 -5.13 4.14 14.78
CA HIS A 288 -6.27 4.56 13.95
C HIS A 288 -7.58 3.88 14.37
N ILE A 289 -7.54 2.59 14.67
CA ILE A 289 -8.74 1.84 15.11
C ILE A 289 -9.29 2.42 16.42
N LEU A 290 -8.44 2.62 17.41
CA LEU A 290 -8.86 3.15 18.71
C LEU A 290 -9.35 4.60 18.61
N LYS A 291 -8.73 5.41 17.78
CA LYS A 291 -9.16 6.77 17.47
C LYS A 291 -10.57 6.80 16.88
N GLU A 292 -10.81 6.03 15.83
CA GLU A 292 -12.13 5.93 15.21
C GLU A 292 -13.17 5.31 16.14
N ALA A 293 -12.77 4.43 17.05
CA ALA A 293 -13.65 3.85 18.06
C ALA A 293 -13.91 4.79 19.26
N GLY A 294 -13.23 5.95 19.34
CA GLY A 294 -13.34 6.87 20.49
C GLY A 294 -12.66 6.37 21.77
N LEU A 295 -11.65 5.49 21.64
CA LEU A 295 -10.97 4.82 22.76
C LEU A 295 -9.51 5.27 22.93
N GLU A 296 -9.11 6.44 22.40
CA GLU A 296 -7.71 6.92 22.43
C GLU A 296 -7.14 7.23 23.83
N HIS A 297 -7.95 7.27 24.87
CA HIS A 297 -7.57 7.75 26.20
C HIS A 297 -7.61 6.68 27.29
N GLU A 298 -7.67 5.40 26.92
CA GLU A 298 -7.63 4.32 27.89
C GLU A 298 -6.27 3.55 27.90
#